data_7642e0869002338475dd52af80d67ea1
#
_entry.id   7642e0869002338475dd52af80d67ea1
#
_cell.length_a   1.000
_cell.length_b   1.000
_cell.length_c   1.000
_cell.angle_alpha   90.00
_cell.angle_beta   90.00
_cell.angle_gamma   90.00
#
_symmetry.space_group_name_H-M   'P 1'
#
loop_
_entity.id
_entity.type
_entity.pdbx_description
1 polymer ?
#
loop_
_entity_poly.entity_id
_entity_poly.type
_entity_poly.pdbx_seq_one_letter_code
_entity_poly.pdbx_strand_id
1 'polypeptide(L)'
;MSRPVTAVLTAALLWSAGLAAAHAAEVIRHKIPNSDFPIAAAVEIPAGKATVYVSGKVPAVVDASAPKDSAAAYGDTKAQTVSVLTQIKQQLAALGLGMSDVVKMQVFLVGDPAMGGKMDFNGFMEGYRQFFGTKEQPNLPARSAFQIAALGNPLYRVEIEVVAVRP
;
A
#
# COMPACT_ATOMS: atom_id res chain seq x y z
N MET A 1 -6.73 25.72 -83.44
CA MET A 1 -5.66 25.90 -82.49
C MET A 1 -6.19 25.48 -81.09
N SER A 2 -5.94 24.24 -80.68
CA SER A 2 -6.48 23.64 -79.51
C SER A 2 -5.35 23.58 -78.47
N ARG A 3 -5.55 24.19 -77.25
CA ARG A 3 -4.59 24.16 -76.14
C ARG A 3 -4.93 22.93 -75.25
N PRO A 4 -3.95 22.14 -74.81
CA PRO A 4 -4.19 21.08 -73.83
C PRO A 4 -4.27 21.63 -72.41
N VAL A 5 -5.28 21.16 -71.67
CA VAL A 5 -5.45 21.42 -70.24
C VAL A 5 -4.64 20.35 -69.47
N THR A 6 -3.62 20.78 -68.77
CA THR A 6 -2.81 19.91 -67.90
C THR A 6 -3.52 19.77 -66.55
N ALA A 7 -4.02 18.58 -66.25
CA ALA A 7 -4.57 18.26 -64.92
C ALA A 7 -3.41 17.94 -63.96
N VAL A 8 -3.30 18.73 -62.91
CA VAL A 8 -2.39 18.46 -61.78
C VAL A 8 -3.11 17.60 -60.73
N LEU A 9 -2.72 16.32 -60.64
CA LEU A 9 -3.16 15.46 -59.55
C LEU A 9 -2.33 15.78 -58.29
N THR A 10 -2.98 16.37 -57.32
CA THR A 10 -2.42 16.52 -55.96
C THR A 10 -2.67 15.27 -55.15
N ALA A 11 -1.66 14.44 -54.91
CA ALA A 11 -1.75 13.27 -54.02
C ALA A 11 -1.61 13.75 -52.57
N ALA A 12 -2.74 13.69 -51.84
CA ALA A 12 -2.73 13.92 -50.38
C ALA A 12 -2.28 12.63 -49.67
N LEU A 13 -1.05 12.64 -49.14
CA LEU A 13 -0.58 11.60 -48.22
C LEU A 13 -1.27 11.80 -46.86
N LEU A 14 -2.27 10.95 -46.58
CA LEU A 14 -2.81 10.81 -45.21
C LEU A 14 -1.81 10.03 -44.34
N TRP A 15 -1.06 10.74 -43.52
CA TRP A 15 -0.28 10.16 -42.44
C TRP A 15 -1.25 9.77 -41.33
N SER A 16 -1.67 8.51 -41.28
CA SER A 16 -2.32 7.94 -40.10
C SER A 16 -1.25 7.71 -39.02
N ALA A 17 -1.06 8.71 -38.14
CA ALA A 17 -0.32 8.52 -36.92
C ALA A 17 -1.12 7.56 -36.03
N GLY A 18 -0.76 6.27 -36.05
CA GLY A 18 -1.24 5.29 -35.10
C GLY A 18 -0.80 5.73 -33.69
N LEU A 19 -1.75 6.21 -32.89
CA LEU A 19 -1.54 6.32 -31.43
C LEU A 19 -1.40 4.87 -30.92
N ALA A 20 -0.16 4.40 -30.77
CA ALA A 20 0.12 3.26 -29.93
C ALA A 20 -0.28 3.69 -28.51
N ALA A 21 -1.38 3.11 -28.01
CA ALA A 21 -1.72 3.24 -26.60
C ALA A 21 -0.54 2.66 -25.81
N ALA A 22 0.27 3.55 -25.22
CA ALA A 22 1.31 3.13 -24.29
C ALA A 22 0.58 2.45 -23.14
N HIS A 23 0.62 1.13 -23.08
CA HIS A 23 0.20 0.39 -21.89
C HIS A 23 1.06 0.91 -20.76
N ALA A 24 0.42 1.54 -19.76
CA ALA A 24 1.11 1.96 -18.57
C ALA A 24 1.74 0.72 -17.95
N ALA A 25 3.07 0.69 -17.86
CA ALA A 25 3.78 -0.45 -17.30
C ALA A 25 3.26 -0.72 -15.88
N GLU A 26 3.08 -2.00 -15.54
CA GLU A 26 2.56 -2.40 -14.24
C GLU A 26 3.64 -2.41 -13.16
N VAL A 27 3.23 -2.27 -11.88
CA VAL A 27 4.10 -2.44 -10.73
C VAL A 27 4.52 -3.91 -10.63
N ILE A 28 5.83 -4.18 -10.63
CA ILE A 28 6.38 -5.54 -10.54
C ILE A 28 6.69 -5.85 -9.08
N ARG A 29 6.17 -6.99 -8.59
CA ARG A 29 6.37 -7.45 -7.21
C ARG A 29 7.17 -8.75 -7.22
N HIS A 30 8.38 -8.69 -6.72
CA HIS A 30 9.28 -9.85 -6.62
C HIS A 30 8.97 -10.64 -5.36
N LYS A 31 8.69 -11.91 -5.51
CA LYS A 31 8.49 -12.82 -4.37
C LYS A 31 9.83 -13.16 -3.69
N ILE A 32 9.78 -13.46 -2.40
CA ILE A 32 10.91 -14.07 -1.71
C ILE A 32 11.06 -15.50 -2.25
N PRO A 33 12.25 -15.89 -2.76
CA PRO A 33 12.47 -17.24 -3.26
C PRO A 33 12.18 -18.31 -2.18
N ASN A 34 11.47 -19.35 -2.53
CA ASN A 34 11.17 -20.50 -1.67
C ASN A 34 10.47 -20.11 -0.32
N SER A 35 9.63 -19.09 -0.34
CA SER A 35 8.95 -18.61 0.87
C SER A 35 7.52 -18.18 0.59
N ASP A 36 6.59 -18.61 1.46
CA ASP A 36 5.20 -18.14 1.47
C ASP A 36 4.98 -16.98 2.46
N PHE A 37 6.07 -16.39 2.96
CA PHE A 37 5.97 -15.26 3.88
C PHE A 37 5.33 -14.07 3.15
N PRO A 38 4.27 -13.44 3.69
CA PRO A 38 3.40 -12.55 2.91
C PRO A 38 3.95 -11.13 2.78
N ILE A 39 5.12 -10.99 2.18
CA ILE A 39 5.73 -9.73 1.75
C ILE A 39 6.40 -9.90 0.39
N ALA A 40 6.59 -8.82 -0.35
CA ALA A 40 7.47 -8.81 -1.50
C ALA A 40 8.94 -8.66 -1.06
N ALA A 41 9.86 -9.36 -1.74
CA ALA A 41 11.30 -9.15 -1.57
C ALA A 41 11.70 -7.77 -2.09
N ALA A 42 11.12 -7.35 -3.22
CA ALA A 42 11.30 -6.05 -3.83
C ALA A 42 10.03 -5.66 -4.61
N VAL A 43 9.86 -4.36 -4.85
CA VAL A 43 8.81 -3.82 -5.72
C VAL A 43 9.47 -2.82 -6.66
N GLU A 44 9.25 -3.00 -7.98
CA GLU A 44 9.65 -2.05 -8.99
C GLU A 44 8.46 -1.18 -9.40
N ILE A 45 8.68 0.12 -9.41
CA ILE A 45 7.69 1.11 -9.84
C ILE A 45 8.12 1.64 -11.20
N PRO A 46 7.33 1.44 -12.26
CA PRO A 46 7.64 1.97 -13.57
C PRO A 46 7.73 3.50 -13.57
N ALA A 47 8.55 4.04 -14.48
CA ALA A 47 8.68 5.48 -14.65
C ALA A 47 7.31 6.12 -14.97
N GLY A 48 7.11 7.34 -14.47
CA GLY A 48 5.90 8.13 -14.72
C GLY A 48 4.72 7.85 -13.79
N LYS A 49 4.77 6.81 -12.94
CA LYS A 49 3.71 6.56 -11.96
C LYS A 49 3.85 7.48 -10.74
N ALA A 50 2.72 8.09 -10.35
CA ALA A 50 2.68 8.94 -9.17
C ALA A 50 2.72 8.10 -7.88
N THR A 51 3.59 8.51 -6.96
CA THR A 51 3.75 7.88 -5.65
C THR A 51 3.02 8.69 -4.58
N VAL A 52 2.31 8.01 -3.70
CA VAL A 52 1.56 8.59 -2.59
C VAL A 52 2.13 8.08 -1.27
N TYR A 53 2.64 8.98 -0.45
CA TYR A 53 3.13 8.71 0.89
C TYR A 53 2.00 8.93 1.89
N VAL A 54 1.65 7.90 2.65
CA VAL A 54 0.65 7.99 3.71
C VAL A 54 1.37 8.00 5.04
N SER A 55 1.18 9.09 5.79
CA SER A 55 1.75 9.26 7.13
C SER A 55 1.33 8.15 8.08
N GLY A 56 2.17 7.88 9.08
CA GLY A 56 1.93 6.89 10.12
C GLY A 56 0.53 7.00 10.72
N LYS A 57 -0.14 5.87 10.84
CA LYS A 57 -1.40 5.73 11.55
C LYS A 57 -1.17 4.95 12.84
N VAL A 58 -1.75 5.46 13.90
CA VAL A 58 -1.80 4.85 15.24
C VAL A 58 -3.20 4.31 15.52
N PRO A 59 -3.39 3.38 16.47
CA PRO A 59 -4.69 2.79 16.71
C PRO A 59 -5.72 3.81 17.19
N ALA A 60 -6.94 3.71 16.67
CA ALA A 60 -8.12 4.34 17.26
C ALA A 60 -8.65 3.46 18.42
N VAL A 61 -9.51 4.03 19.25
CA VAL A 61 -10.25 3.28 20.26
C VAL A 61 -11.07 2.18 19.58
N VAL A 62 -10.90 0.93 20.02
CA VAL A 62 -11.61 -0.25 19.51
C VAL A 62 -12.72 -0.71 20.44
N ASP A 63 -12.62 -0.40 21.75
CA ASP A 63 -13.68 -0.61 22.74
C ASP A 63 -14.06 0.72 23.40
N ALA A 64 -15.17 1.28 22.94
CA ALA A 64 -15.71 2.54 23.47
C ALA A 64 -16.31 2.41 24.87
N SER A 65 -16.54 1.20 25.37
CA SER A 65 -17.05 0.95 26.72
C SER A 65 -15.93 0.92 27.76
N ALA A 66 -14.69 0.69 27.34
CA ALA A 66 -13.53 0.72 28.21
C ALA A 66 -13.08 2.17 28.52
N PRO A 67 -12.45 2.43 29.70
CA PRO A 67 -11.84 3.73 29.97
C PRO A 67 -10.83 4.11 28.88
N LYS A 68 -10.94 5.32 28.33
CA LYS A 68 -10.11 5.79 27.20
C LYS A 68 -8.60 5.83 27.49
N ASP A 69 -8.22 5.88 28.72
CA ASP A 69 -6.85 5.88 29.25
C ASP A 69 -6.36 4.48 29.65
N SER A 70 -7.07 3.44 29.24
CA SER A 70 -6.73 2.05 29.52
C SER A 70 -6.28 1.28 28.28
N ALA A 71 -5.45 0.25 28.47
CA ALA A 71 -5.05 -0.65 27.39
C ALA A 71 -6.26 -1.39 26.76
N ALA A 72 -7.33 -1.64 27.54
CA ALA A 72 -8.54 -2.28 27.04
C ALA A 72 -9.22 -1.46 25.93
N ALA A 73 -9.16 -0.14 25.98
CA ALA A 73 -9.75 0.73 24.96
C ALA A 73 -9.11 0.52 23.56
N TYR A 74 -7.85 0.13 23.50
CA TYR A 74 -7.09 -0.05 22.25
C TYR A 74 -6.87 -1.52 21.89
N GLY A 75 -7.05 -2.44 22.85
CA GLY A 75 -6.82 -3.86 22.66
C GLY A 75 -5.33 -4.25 22.57
N ASP A 76 -5.10 -5.50 22.19
CA ASP A 76 -3.78 -6.08 21.98
C ASP A 76 -3.13 -5.64 20.64
N THR A 77 -1.94 -6.12 20.36
CA THR A 77 -1.20 -5.79 19.12
C THR A 77 -1.99 -6.18 17.87
N LYS A 78 -2.74 -7.31 17.90
CA LYS A 78 -3.58 -7.73 16.78
C LYS A 78 -4.72 -6.73 16.55
N ALA A 79 -5.47 -6.39 17.58
CA ALA A 79 -6.59 -5.44 17.50
C ALA A 79 -6.11 -4.07 17.02
N GLN A 80 -4.97 -3.59 17.55
CA GLN A 80 -4.36 -2.33 17.13
C GLN A 80 -3.90 -2.38 15.67
N THR A 81 -3.30 -3.49 15.21
CA THR A 81 -2.93 -3.67 13.80
C THR A 81 -4.14 -3.59 12.87
N VAL A 82 -5.24 -4.26 13.23
CA VAL A 82 -6.50 -4.22 12.46
C VAL A 82 -7.06 -2.79 12.43
N SER A 83 -7.07 -2.09 13.58
CA SER A 83 -7.51 -0.70 13.67
C SER A 83 -6.70 0.23 12.75
N VAL A 84 -5.37 0.12 12.79
CA VAL A 84 -4.45 0.93 11.99
C VAL A 84 -4.62 0.65 10.48
N LEU A 85 -4.63 -0.63 10.07
CA LEU A 85 -4.79 -1.01 8.65
C LEU A 85 -6.17 -0.64 8.10
N THR A 86 -7.21 -0.65 8.94
CA THR A 86 -8.54 -0.16 8.56
C THR A 86 -8.51 1.33 8.27
N GLN A 87 -7.83 2.14 9.09
CA GLN A 87 -7.68 3.58 8.85
C GLN A 87 -6.85 3.85 7.58
N ILE A 88 -5.78 3.08 7.34
CA ILE A 88 -4.99 3.18 6.10
C ILE A 88 -5.85 2.85 4.88
N LYS A 89 -6.67 1.78 4.94
CA LYS A 89 -7.60 1.43 3.87
C LYS A 89 -8.60 2.54 3.58
N GLN A 90 -9.15 3.18 4.61
CA GLN A 90 -10.06 4.33 4.46
C GLN A 90 -9.35 5.54 3.84
N GLN A 91 -8.13 5.84 4.29
CA GLN A 91 -7.33 6.96 3.75
C GLN A 91 -6.98 6.74 2.27
N LEU A 92 -6.59 5.52 1.90
CA LEU A 92 -6.32 5.16 0.51
C LEU A 92 -7.58 5.30 -0.35
N ALA A 93 -8.72 4.78 0.13
CA ALA A 93 -10.00 4.90 -0.57
C ALA A 93 -10.41 6.35 -0.82
N ALA A 94 -10.21 7.25 0.15
CA ALA A 94 -10.47 8.68 -0.01
C ALA A 94 -9.57 9.33 -1.08
N LEU A 95 -8.43 8.72 -1.41
CA LEU A 95 -7.51 9.16 -2.45
C LEU A 95 -7.74 8.44 -3.80
N GLY A 96 -8.77 7.59 -3.90
CA GLY A 96 -9.05 6.77 -5.07
C GLY A 96 -8.06 5.62 -5.26
N LEU A 97 -7.49 5.11 -4.14
CA LEU A 97 -6.52 4.01 -4.09
C LEU A 97 -7.05 2.87 -3.22
N GLY A 98 -6.45 1.70 -3.36
CA GLY A 98 -6.75 0.52 -2.54
C GLY A 98 -5.52 -0.05 -1.84
N MET A 99 -5.74 -1.09 -1.02
CA MET A 99 -4.65 -1.84 -0.38
C MET A 99 -3.74 -2.53 -1.42
N SER A 100 -4.27 -2.85 -2.60
CA SER A 100 -3.53 -3.43 -3.73
C SER A 100 -2.47 -2.49 -4.31
N ASP A 101 -2.64 -1.18 -4.12
CA ASP A 101 -1.74 -0.15 -4.63
C ASP A 101 -0.56 0.12 -3.69
N VAL A 102 -0.58 -0.46 -2.47
CA VAL A 102 0.53 -0.34 -1.51
C VAL A 102 1.75 -1.10 -2.01
N VAL A 103 2.87 -0.39 -2.11
CA VAL A 103 4.15 -0.94 -2.61
C VAL A 103 5.20 -1.06 -1.51
N LYS A 104 5.11 -0.23 -0.48
CA LYS A 104 6.02 -0.24 0.68
C LYS A 104 5.23 -0.05 1.97
N MET A 105 5.67 -0.72 3.02
CA MET A 105 5.15 -0.57 4.38
C MET A 105 6.29 -0.54 5.38
N GLN A 106 6.21 0.38 6.36
CA GLN A 106 7.03 0.36 7.55
C GLN A 106 6.14 0.18 8.77
N VAL A 107 6.54 -0.70 9.65
CA VAL A 107 5.80 -1.09 10.86
C VAL A 107 6.66 -0.87 12.08
N PHE A 108 6.18 -0.03 12.97
CA PHE A 108 6.81 0.30 14.23
C PHE A 108 6.02 -0.39 15.35
N LEU A 109 6.68 -1.28 16.08
CA LEU A 109 6.06 -2.05 17.16
C LEU A 109 6.69 -1.68 18.50
N VAL A 110 5.87 -1.30 19.47
CA VAL A 110 6.32 -1.12 20.85
C VAL A 110 6.26 -2.46 21.57
N GLY A 111 7.24 -2.73 22.42
CA GLY A 111 7.28 -3.96 23.22
C GLY A 111 6.05 -4.10 24.12
N ASP A 112 5.48 -5.30 24.18
CA ASP A 112 4.36 -5.63 25.05
C ASP A 112 4.85 -6.02 26.44
N PRO A 113 4.41 -5.35 27.53
CA PRO A 113 4.74 -5.74 28.88
C PRO A 113 4.39 -7.20 29.20
N ALA A 114 3.28 -7.73 28.67
CA ALA A 114 2.88 -9.12 28.86
C ALA A 114 3.86 -10.12 28.22
N MET A 115 4.67 -9.64 27.25
CA MET A 115 5.72 -10.43 26.58
C MET A 115 7.13 -10.08 27.06
N GLY A 116 7.26 -9.51 28.26
CA GLY A 116 8.55 -9.10 28.81
C GLY A 116 9.21 -7.95 28.05
N GLY A 117 8.41 -7.06 27.47
CA GLY A 117 8.88 -5.90 26.70
C GLY A 117 9.35 -6.21 25.27
N LYS A 118 9.09 -7.40 24.76
CA LYS A 118 9.32 -7.76 23.35
C LYS A 118 8.11 -7.39 22.49
N MET A 119 8.35 -7.05 21.22
CA MET A 119 7.27 -6.82 20.29
C MET A 119 6.46 -8.10 20.06
N ASP A 120 5.15 -7.98 20.03
CA ASP A 120 4.25 -9.07 19.63
C ASP A 120 4.16 -9.15 18.08
N PHE A 121 5.17 -9.74 17.48
CA PHE A 121 5.21 -9.93 16.03
C PHE A 121 4.11 -10.87 15.52
N ASN A 122 3.72 -11.87 16.32
CA ASN A 122 2.66 -12.81 15.93
C ASN A 122 1.30 -12.12 15.89
N GLY A 123 0.93 -11.35 16.92
CA GLY A 123 -0.30 -10.56 16.92
C GLY A 123 -0.34 -9.56 15.77
N PHE A 124 0.78 -8.88 15.49
CA PHE A 124 0.88 -8.05 14.31
C PHE A 124 0.60 -8.85 13.03
N MET A 125 1.21 -10.02 12.83
CA MET A 125 1.01 -10.84 11.64
C MET A 125 -0.42 -11.38 11.50
N GLU A 126 -1.10 -11.69 12.60
CA GLU A 126 -2.50 -12.09 12.59
C GLU A 126 -3.43 -10.95 12.12
N GLY A 127 -3.15 -9.72 12.51
CA GLY A 127 -3.84 -8.53 12.00
C GLY A 127 -3.51 -8.24 10.54
N TYR A 128 -2.22 -8.27 10.18
CA TYR A 128 -1.73 -7.99 8.84
C TYR A 128 -2.32 -8.91 7.76
N ARG A 129 -2.39 -10.22 8.04
CA ARG A 129 -2.91 -11.23 7.10
C ARG A 129 -4.40 -11.07 6.75
N GLN A 130 -5.14 -10.23 7.47
CA GLN A 130 -6.52 -9.90 7.12
C GLN A 130 -6.60 -8.88 5.96
N PHE A 131 -5.51 -8.20 5.65
CA PHE A 131 -5.45 -7.15 4.63
C PHE A 131 -4.53 -7.47 3.46
N PHE A 132 -3.51 -8.32 3.66
CA PHE A 132 -2.49 -8.62 2.65
C PHE A 132 -2.26 -10.12 2.51
N GLY A 133 -2.07 -10.56 1.25
CA GLY A 133 -1.88 -11.97 0.94
C GLY A 133 -3.16 -12.78 1.05
N THR A 134 -4.32 -12.12 0.99
CA THR A 134 -5.62 -12.78 0.89
C THR A 134 -5.91 -13.12 -0.57
N LYS A 135 -6.93 -13.95 -0.80
CA LYS A 135 -7.38 -14.29 -2.16
C LYS A 135 -7.86 -13.04 -2.92
N GLU A 136 -8.53 -12.12 -2.20
CA GLU A 136 -9.08 -10.88 -2.75
C GLU A 136 -8.02 -9.79 -2.91
N GLN A 137 -6.96 -9.82 -2.08
CA GLN A 137 -5.85 -8.86 -2.11
C GLN A 137 -4.50 -9.60 -2.07
N PRO A 138 -4.04 -10.17 -3.21
CA PRO A 138 -2.79 -10.93 -3.30
C PRO A 138 -1.53 -10.08 -3.41
N ASN A 139 -1.65 -8.79 -3.72
CA ASN A 139 -0.53 -7.88 -3.93
C ASN A 139 0.19 -7.58 -2.62
N LEU A 140 1.47 -7.92 -2.55
CA LEU A 140 2.28 -7.77 -1.35
C LEU A 140 3.20 -6.55 -1.45
N PRO A 141 3.32 -5.72 -0.39
CA PRO A 141 4.32 -4.66 -0.32
C PRO A 141 5.70 -5.22 0.07
N ALA A 142 6.76 -4.52 -0.30
CA ALA A 142 8.03 -4.64 0.40
C ALA A 142 7.84 -4.06 1.81
N ARG A 143 8.16 -4.83 2.87
CA ARG A 143 7.85 -4.46 4.26
C ARG A 143 9.04 -4.62 5.18
N SER A 144 9.20 -3.67 6.10
CA SER A 144 10.04 -3.82 7.29
C SER A 144 9.16 -3.70 8.54
N ALA A 145 9.46 -4.49 9.57
CA ALA A 145 8.84 -4.37 10.89
C ALA A 145 9.93 -4.52 11.96
N PHE A 146 9.92 -3.62 12.92
CA PHE A 146 10.94 -3.58 13.96
C PHE A 146 10.39 -3.02 15.26
N GLN A 147 11.01 -3.40 16.37
CA GLN A 147 10.68 -2.86 17.68
C GLN A 147 11.27 -1.46 17.85
N ILE A 148 10.47 -0.57 18.41
CA ILE A 148 10.88 0.78 18.83
C ILE A 148 10.69 0.95 20.33
N ALA A 149 11.29 2.00 20.89
CA ALA A 149 11.24 2.27 22.33
C ALA A 149 9.84 2.69 22.80
N ALA A 150 9.17 3.58 22.07
CA ALA A 150 7.85 4.11 22.42
C ALA A 150 7.17 4.78 21.22
N LEU A 151 5.87 4.97 21.30
CA LEU A 151 5.04 5.85 20.49
C LEU A 151 4.53 7.03 21.33
N GLY A 152 3.86 7.99 20.69
CA GLY A 152 3.39 9.21 21.35
C GLY A 152 2.36 8.98 22.47
N ASN A 153 1.68 7.84 22.49
CA ASN A 153 0.82 7.39 23.58
C ASN A 153 1.35 6.04 24.11
N PRO A 154 1.55 5.87 25.43
CA PRO A 154 2.09 4.64 26.02
C PRO A 154 1.18 3.42 25.86
N LEU A 155 -0.09 3.61 25.47
CA LEU A 155 -1.04 2.53 25.19
C LEU A 155 -0.93 2.01 23.76
N TYR A 156 -0.20 2.70 22.88
CA TYR A 156 -0.02 2.27 21.50
C TYR A 156 1.09 1.22 21.39
N ARG A 157 0.79 0.15 20.66
CA ARG A 157 1.72 -0.93 20.34
C ARG A 157 2.13 -0.93 18.87
N VAL A 158 1.35 -0.25 18.02
CA VAL A 158 1.51 -0.32 16.58
C VAL A 158 1.38 1.06 15.96
N GLU A 159 2.34 1.41 15.09
CA GLU A 159 2.20 2.47 14.11
C GLU A 159 2.60 1.91 12.74
N ILE A 160 1.87 2.25 11.69
CA ILE A 160 2.17 1.81 10.32
C ILE A 160 2.10 2.99 9.37
N GLU A 161 3.12 3.13 8.53
CA GLU A 161 3.11 4.01 7.36
C GLU A 161 3.21 3.20 6.07
N VAL A 162 2.64 3.71 4.99
CA VAL A 162 2.67 3.06 3.69
C VAL A 162 3.00 4.03 2.57
N VAL A 163 3.56 3.47 1.50
CA VAL A 163 3.70 4.13 0.21
C VAL A 163 2.84 3.37 -0.78
N ALA A 164 1.99 4.08 -1.51
CA ALA A 164 1.16 3.54 -2.57
C ALA A 164 1.52 4.17 -3.92
N VAL A 165 1.16 3.51 -5.01
CA VAL A 165 1.39 3.97 -6.39
C VAL A 165 0.06 4.03 -7.12
N ARG A 166 -0.21 5.14 -7.81
CA ARG A 166 -1.41 5.23 -8.65
C ARG A 166 -1.30 4.26 -9.83
N PRO A 167 -2.42 3.58 -10.18
CA PRO A 167 -2.49 2.68 -11.35
C PRO A 167 -2.09 3.32 -12.68
#